data_f095f6eea2d55f195447fa8be80c029d
#
_entry.id   f095f6eea2d55f195447fa8be80c029d
#
_cell.length_a   1.000
_cell.length_b   1.000
_cell.length_c   1.000
_cell.angle_alpha   90.00
_cell.angle_beta   90.00
_cell.angle_gamma   90.00
#
_symmetry.space_group_name_H-M   'P 1'
#
loop_
_entity.id
_entity.type
_entity.pdbx_description
1 polymer ?
#
loop_
_entity_poly.entity_id
_entity_poly.type
_entity_poly.pdbx_seq_one_letter_code
_entity_poly.pdbx_strand_id
1 'polypeptide(L)'
;MSVTPEQNLRRLLNISAAHGPVECQMAVGHALRKMMDDAQSLGVSLEVLEEYPSEHGWHSVLCSLHGENAAQLASDWTGTIQWNCESPVRKKYPRKNWFIGVHPVQAPVTLPEDNTIVFSTCKSSGKGGQHVNKTESAVHATHVASGISVKVQTERSQFANKKLAKELIALKLAALLDTHQAAQRQTRNHQHWNVQRGNPVKVFKGLNFQEV
;
A
#
# COMPACT_ATOMS: atom_id res chain seq x y z
N MET A 1 -3.49 11.60 -15.13
CA MET A 1 -2.40 10.74 -14.60
C MET A 1 -2.51 9.41 -15.33
N SER A 2 -1.64 9.17 -16.29
CA SER A 2 -1.64 7.93 -17.09
C SER A 2 -0.95 6.84 -16.26
N VAL A 3 -1.73 5.88 -15.78
CA VAL A 3 -1.20 4.65 -15.16
C VAL A 3 -0.51 3.87 -16.27
N THR A 4 0.75 3.48 -16.07
CA THR A 4 1.48 2.65 -17.03
C THR A 4 0.76 1.31 -17.23
N PRO A 5 0.76 0.70 -18.46
CA PRO A 5 0.05 -0.56 -18.75
C PRO A 5 0.41 -1.69 -17.76
N GLU A 6 1.64 -1.77 -17.29
CA GLU A 6 2.10 -2.78 -16.32
C GLU A 6 1.47 -2.64 -14.93
N GLN A 7 1.15 -1.41 -14.48
CA GLN A 7 0.47 -1.18 -13.20
C GLN A 7 -0.99 -1.63 -13.23
N ASN A 8 -1.60 -1.73 -14.41
CA ASN A 8 -2.97 -2.18 -14.56
C ASN A 8 -3.12 -3.72 -14.41
N LEU A 9 -2.02 -4.47 -14.57
CA LEU A 9 -1.99 -5.93 -14.47
C LEU A 9 -1.62 -6.44 -13.07
N ARG A 10 -1.27 -5.55 -12.14
CA ARG A 10 -0.88 -5.90 -10.78
C ARG A 10 -1.97 -5.59 -9.78
N ARG A 11 -2.27 -6.53 -8.88
CA ARG A 11 -3.18 -6.35 -7.74
C ARG A 11 -2.50 -6.81 -6.46
N LEU A 12 -2.71 -6.07 -5.39
CA LEU A 12 -2.23 -6.45 -4.07
C LEU A 12 -3.41 -6.83 -3.19
N LEU A 13 -3.31 -7.97 -2.51
CA LEU A 13 -4.31 -8.45 -1.56
C LEU A 13 -3.65 -8.76 -0.22
N ASN A 14 -4.32 -8.37 0.85
CA ASN A 14 -3.95 -8.76 2.21
C ASN A 14 -4.98 -9.74 2.76
N ILE A 15 -4.55 -10.96 3.08
CA ILE A 15 -5.35 -12.00 3.75
C ILE A 15 -5.09 -11.85 5.24
N SER A 16 -6.12 -11.74 6.07
CA SER A 16 -5.98 -11.41 7.48
C SER A 16 -6.92 -12.20 8.39
N ALA A 17 -6.37 -12.72 9.48
CA ALA A 17 -7.13 -13.30 10.58
C ALA A 17 -7.77 -12.25 11.49
N ALA A 18 -7.43 -10.97 11.33
CA ALA A 18 -7.79 -9.88 12.24
C ALA A 18 -7.44 -10.24 13.71
N HIS A 19 -8.40 -10.05 14.63
CA HIS A 19 -8.30 -10.52 16.02
C HIS A 19 -8.90 -11.91 16.20
N GLY A 20 -8.99 -12.68 15.13
CA GLY A 20 -9.52 -14.04 15.20
C GLY A 20 -8.62 -14.97 16.01
N PRO A 21 -9.21 -16.03 16.57
CA PRO A 21 -8.46 -17.05 17.30
C PRO A 21 -7.56 -17.85 16.35
N VAL A 22 -6.85 -18.81 16.91
CA VAL A 22 -5.90 -19.70 16.21
C VAL A 22 -6.48 -20.30 14.92
N GLU A 23 -7.73 -20.70 14.94
CA GLU A 23 -8.41 -21.26 13.76
C GLU A 23 -8.47 -20.26 12.60
N CYS A 24 -8.64 -18.97 12.89
CA CYS A 24 -8.58 -17.93 11.86
C CYS A 24 -7.16 -17.80 11.30
N GLN A 25 -6.13 -17.95 12.13
CA GLN A 25 -4.72 -17.92 11.69
C GLN A 25 -4.41 -19.13 10.78
N MET A 26 -4.95 -20.31 11.11
CA MET A 26 -4.88 -21.49 10.25
C MET A 26 -5.64 -21.27 8.93
N ALA A 27 -6.84 -20.66 9.00
CA ALA A 27 -7.65 -20.36 7.82
C ALA A 27 -6.94 -19.43 6.84
N VAL A 28 -6.10 -18.49 7.30
CA VAL A 28 -5.26 -17.65 6.41
C VAL A 28 -4.34 -18.52 5.56
N GLY A 29 -3.68 -19.52 6.16
CA GLY A 29 -2.80 -20.42 5.42
C GLY A 29 -3.53 -21.34 4.44
N HIS A 30 -4.74 -21.79 4.80
CA HIS A 30 -5.57 -22.56 3.88
C HIS A 30 -6.07 -21.70 2.71
N ALA A 31 -6.51 -20.47 2.99
CA ALA A 31 -6.96 -19.54 1.97
C ALA A 31 -5.83 -19.15 1.01
N LEU A 32 -4.61 -18.92 1.53
CA LEU A 32 -3.44 -18.63 0.68
C LEU A 32 -3.16 -19.77 -0.30
N ARG A 33 -3.13 -21.03 0.19
CA ARG A 33 -2.91 -22.21 -0.67
C ARG A 33 -3.98 -22.32 -1.74
N LYS A 34 -5.26 -22.21 -1.36
CA LYS A 34 -6.36 -22.27 -2.31
C LYS A 34 -6.33 -21.14 -3.34
N MET A 35 -5.95 -19.94 -2.91
CA MET A 35 -5.76 -18.81 -3.83
C MET A 35 -4.59 -19.04 -4.80
N MET A 36 -3.52 -19.72 -4.38
CA MET A 36 -2.42 -20.14 -5.27
C MET A 36 -2.90 -21.12 -6.34
N ASP A 37 -3.73 -22.11 -5.95
CA ASP A 37 -4.31 -23.08 -6.88
C ASP A 37 -5.23 -22.39 -7.91
N ASP A 38 -6.08 -21.47 -7.43
CA ASP A 38 -6.96 -20.69 -8.28
C ASP A 38 -6.16 -19.77 -9.24
N ALA A 39 -5.08 -19.15 -8.73
CA ALA A 39 -4.16 -18.32 -9.52
C ALA A 39 -3.51 -19.13 -10.64
N GLN A 40 -3.00 -20.33 -10.34
CA GLN A 40 -2.42 -21.23 -11.32
C GLN A 40 -3.43 -21.61 -12.41
N SER A 41 -4.67 -21.90 -12.02
CA SER A 41 -5.76 -22.25 -12.94
C SER A 41 -6.12 -21.11 -13.91
N LEU A 42 -5.98 -19.86 -13.47
CA LEU A 42 -6.29 -18.66 -14.22
C LEU A 42 -5.06 -18.07 -14.97
N GLY A 43 -3.89 -18.71 -14.86
CA GLY A 43 -2.65 -18.20 -15.44
C GLY A 43 -2.16 -16.89 -14.77
N VAL A 44 -2.50 -16.69 -13.49
CA VAL A 44 -2.08 -15.54 -12.68
C VAL A 44 -0.86 -15.96 -11.86
N SER A 45 0.20 -15.13 -11.90
CA SER A 45 1.35 -15.29 -11.00
C SER A 45 1.00 -14.68 -9.64
N LEU A 46 1.08 -15.49 -8.57
CA LEU A 46 0.91 -15.04 -7.19
C LEU A 46 2.25 -15.08 -6.48
N GLU A 47 2.66 -13.94 -5.94
CA GLU A 47 3.88 -13.78 -5.14
C GLU A 47 3.51 -13.30 -3.74
N VAL A 48 4.08 -13.93 -2.71
CA VAL A 48 3.95 -13.51 -1.32
C VAL A 48 5.00 -12.44 -1.04
N LEU A 49 4.56 -11.23 -0.67
CA LEU A 49 5.43 -10.08 -0.41
C LEU A 49 5.79 -9.92 1.07
N GLU A 50 4.83 -10.22 1.95
CA GLU A 50 5.01 -10.02 3.39
C GLU A 50 4.19 -11.06 4.15
N GLU A 51 4.77 -11.63 5.18
CA GLU A 51 4.14 -12.61 6.06
C GLU A 51 4.26 -12.18 7.52
N TYR A 52 3.14 -12.27 8.25
CA TYR A 52 3.13 -12.16 9.71
C TYR A 52 2.81 -13.54 10.30
N PRO A 53 3.84 -14.34 10.60
CA PRO A 53 3.64 -15.69 11.12
C PRO A 53 3.07 -15.70 12.54
N SER A 54 2.39 -16.78 12.87
CA SER A 54 1.95 -17.13 14.22
C SER A 54 2.31 -18.59 14.52
N GLU A 55 2.07 -19.06 15.74
CA GLU A 55 2.38 -20.44 16.14
C GLU A 55 1.65 -21.50 15.28
N HIS A 56 0.46 -21.19 14.79
CA HIS A 56 -0.38 -22.16 14.07
C HIS A 56 -0.75 -21.75 12.64
N GLY A 57 -0.12 -20.72 12.12
CA GLY A 57 -0.40 -20.20 10.77
C GLY A 57 0.08 -18.78 10.60
N TRP A 58 -0.77 -17.90 10.10
CA TRP A 58 -0.43 -16.51 9.86
C TRP A 58 -1.48 -15.54 10.43
N HIS A 59 -1.01 -14.46 11.05
CA HIS A 59 -1.89 -13.33 11.39
C HIS A 59 -2.36 -12.63 10.12
N SER A 60 -1.45 -12.43 9.18
CA SER A 60 -1.75 -11.90 7.86
C SER A 60 -0.68 -12.24 6.83
N VAL A 61 -1.07 -12.21 5.55
CA VAL A 61 -0.19 -12.40 4.40
C VAL A 61 -0.55 -11.36 3.34
N LEU A 62 0.46 -10.65 2.84
CA LEU A 62 0.33 -9.73 1.71
C LEU A 62 0.82 -10.41 0.44
N CYS A 63 -0.06 -10.47 -0.56
CA CYS A 63 0.22 -11.09 -1.85
C CYS A 63 0.16 -10.08 -2.98
N SER A 64 0.96 -10.32 -4.02
CA SER A 64 0.91 -9.65 -5.31
C SER A 64 0.41 -10.61 -6.36
N LEU A 65 -0.58 -10.20 -7.12
CA LEU A 65 -1.15 -10.93 -8.24
C LEU A 65 -0.75 -10.24 -9.54
N HIS A 66 -0.22 -10.99 -10.50
CA HIS A 66 0.20 -10.48 -11.81
C HIS A 66 -0.40 -11.32 -12.94
N GLY A 67 -0.93 -10.66 -13.95
CA GLY A 67 -1.49 -11.30 -15.14
C GLY A 67 -2.81 -10.68 -15.58
N GLU A 68 -3.28 -11.07 -16.75
CA GLU A 68 -4.52 -10.53 -17.35
C GLU A 68 -5.75 -10.80 -16.45
N ASN A 69 -5.80 -11.97 -15.80
CA ASN A 69 -6.90 -12.37 -14.93
C ASN A 69 -6.69 -11.98 -13.45
N ALA A 70 -5.63 -11.20 -13.13
CA ALA A 70 -5.34 -10.80 -11.75
C ALA A 70 -6.46 -9.97 -11.11
N ALA A 71 -7.13 -9.12 -11.91
CA ALA A 71 -8.26 -8.33 -11.44
C ALA A 71 -9.49 -9.20 -11.11
N GLN A 72 -9.76 -10.22 -11.93
CA GLN A 72 -10.85 -11.18 -11.70
C GLN A 72 -10.59 -11.97 -10.41
N LEU A 73 -9.41 -12.61 -10.30
CA LEU A 73 -9.03 -13.35 -9.10
C LEU A 73 -9.10 -12.49 -7.83
N ALA A 74 -8.61 -11.24 -7.90
CA ALA A 74 -8.69 -10.30 -6.78
C ALA A 74 -10.14 -10.00 -6.38
N SER A 75 -11.03 -9.81 -7.36
CA SER A 75 -12.47 -9.56 -7.12
C SER A 75 -13.14 -10.77 -6.46
N ASP A 76 -12.87 -11.98 -6.94
CA ASP A 76 -13.48 -13.22 -6.45
C ASP A 76 -13.10 -13.56 -5.00
N TRP A 77 -11.92 -13.08 -4.58
CA TRP A 77 -11.41 -13.31 -3.23
C TRP A 77 -11.63 -12.13 -2.27
N THR A 78 -11.94 -10.94 -2.76
CA THR A 78 -12.10 -9.75 -1.91
C THR A 78 -13.37 -9.82 -1.08
N GLY A 79 -13.21 -9.79 0.23
CA GLY A 79 -14.32 -9.82 1.20
C GLY A 79 -14.06 -10.73 2.38
N THR A 80 -15.14 -11.20 2.99
CA THR A 80 -15.08 -12.15 4.11
C THR A 80 -15.10 -13.58 3.60
N ILE A 81 -14.14 -14.37 4.06
CA ILE A 81 -14.07 -15.82 3.83
C ILE A 81 -14.50 -16.53 5.10
N GLN A 82 -15.42 -17.48 4.98
CA GLN A 82 -15.87 -18.31 6.08
C GLN A 82 -15.30 -19.72 5.97
N TRP A 83 -14.67 -20.18 7.04
CA TRP A 83 -14.28 -21.57 7.20
C TRP A 83 -15.15 -22.27 8.26
N ASN A 84 -15.89 -23.29 7.86
CA ASN A 84 -16.74 -24.08 8.73
C ASN A 84 -16.05 -25.42 9.04
N CYS A 85 -15.48 -25.50 10.24
CA CYS A 85 -14.73 -26.65 10.69
C CYS A 85 -14.74 -26.75 12.21
N GLU A 86 -14.79 -27.97 12.75
CA GLU A 86 -14.47 -28.18 14.16
C GLU A 86 -13.05 -27.75 14.44
N SER A 87 -12.81 -27.14 15.61
CA SER A 87 -11.46 -26.66 15.93
C SER A 87 -10.43 -27.79 15.90
N PRO A 88 -9.39 -27.70 15.06
CA PRO A 88 -8.33 -28.72 15.04
C PRO A 88 -7.47 -28.69 16.31
N VAL A 89 -7.48 -27.57 17.03
CA VAL A 89 -6.61 -27.30 18.19
C VAL A 89 -7.35 -27.47 19.50
N ARG A 90 -8.63 -27.09 19.55
CA ARG A 90 -9.44 -27.08 20.77
C ARG A 90 -10.53 -28.15 20.72
N LYS A 91 -10.29 -29.26 21.38
CA LYS A 91 -11.26 -30.37 21.44
C LYS A 91 -12.61 -29.94 22.06
N LYS A 92 -13.71 -30.33 21.43
CA LYS A 92 -15.10 -30.04 21.88
C LYS A 92 -15.44 -28.55 21.98
N TYR A 93 -14.73 -27.71 21.23
CA TYR A 93 -15.05 -26.29 21.20
C TYR A 93 -16.35 -26.05 20.41
N PRO A 94 -17.33 -25.31 20.97
CA PRO A 94 -18.68 -25.26 20.38
C PRO A 94 -18.73 -24.45 19.07
N ARG A 95 -17.82 -23.53 18.87
CA ARG A 95 -17.77 -22.69 17.65
C ARG A 95 -17.11 -23.43 16.51
N LYS A 96 -17.79 -23.44 15.34
CA LYS A 96 -17.32 -24.10 14.10
C LYS A 96 -17.11 -23.12 12.94
N ASN A 97 -17.55 -21.87 13.07
CA ASN A 97 -17.45 -20.86 12.01
C ASN A 97 -16.30 -19.89 12.30
N TRP A 98 -15.33 -19.85 11.40
CA TRP A 98 -14.14 -19.01 11.48
C TRP A 98 -14.15 -18.03 10.31
N PHE A 99 -13.86 -16.77 10.56
CA PHE A 99 -13.93 -15.73 9.55
C PHE A 99 -12.57 -15.06 9.42
N ILE A 100 -12.14 -14.89 8.16
CA ILE A 100 -10.97 -14.13 7.78
C ILE A 100 -11.37 -13.09 6.74
N GLY A 101 -10.57 -12.04 6.59
CA GLY A 101 -10.79 -10.99 5.61
C GLY A 101 -9.74 -11.03 4.50
N VAL A 102 -10.17 -10.79 3.27
CA VAL A 102 -9.28 -10.52 2.14
C VAL A 102 -9.58 -9.12 1.64
N HIS A 103 -8.57 -8.25 1.66
CA HIS A 103 -8.74 -6.83 1.34
C HIS A 103 -7.74 -6.39 0.27
N PRO A 104 -8.19 -5.60 -0.72
CA PRO A 104 -7.28 -4.99 -1.67
C PRO A 104 -6.40 -3.95 -0.97
N VAL A 105 -5.12 -3.94 -1.32
CA VAL A 105 -4.15 -2.97 -0.83
C VAL A 105 -3.72 -2.09 -1.99
N GLN A 106 -3.71 -0.78 -1.76
CA GLN A 106 -3.18 0.14 -2.77
C GLN A 106 -1.66 -0.02 -2.84
N ALA A 107 -1.14 -0.06 -4.07
CA ALA A 107 0.30 -0.02 -4.26
C ALA A 107 0.89 1.24 -3.63
N PRO A 108 2.10 1.16 -3.06
CA PRO A 108 2.78 2.34 -2.55
C PRO A 108 2.87 3.39 -3.67
N VAL A 109 2.64 4.65 -3.31
CA VAL A 109 2.87 5.76 -4.24
C VAL A 109 4.37 5.82 -4.47
N THR A 110 4.80 5.42 -5.67
CA THR A 110 6.17 5.65 -6.12
C THR A 110 6.28 7.10 -6.56
N LEU A 111 7.32 7.80 -6.09
CA LEU A 111 7.64 9.09 -6.68
C LEU A 111 7.97 8.88 -8.16
N PRO A 112 7.56 9.82 -9.04
CA PRO A 112 8.01 9.79 -10.42
C PRO A 112 9.54 9.79 -10.46
N GLU A 113 10.13 8.94 -11.30
CA GLU A 113 11.59 8.87 -11.49
C GLU A 113 12.16 10.16 -12.09
N ASP A 114 11.30 10.97 -12.68
CA ASP A 114 11.68 12.28 -13.26
C ASP A 114 11.87 13.30 -12.14
N ASN A 115 13.13 13.48 -11.75
CA ASN A 115 13.59 14.48 -10.80
C ASN A 115 13.78 15.88 -11.44
N THR A 116 13.04 16.18 -12.50
CA THR A 116 13.16 17.46 -13.18
C THR A 116 12.69 18.61 -12.28
N ILE A 117 13.63 19.45 -11.90
CA ILE A 117 13.39 20.68 -11.14
C ILE A 117 13.58 21.88 -12.05
N VAL A 118 12.52 22.64 -12.24
CA VAL A 118 12.55 23.91 -12.96
C VAL A 118 12.85 25.03 -11.98
N PHE A 119 13.82 25.87 -12.34
CA PHE A 119 14.22 27.02 -11.56
C PHE A 119 13.82 28.31 -12.26
N SER A 120 13.22 29.24 -11.52
CA SER A 120 13.03 30.62 -11.93
C SER A 120 13.70 31.57 -10.91
N THR A 121 14.31 32.62 -11.40
CA THR A 121 14.93 33.64 -10.55
C THR A 121 13.95 34.77 -10.31
N CYS A 122 13.99 35.31 -9.10
CA CYS A 122 13.15 36.45 -8.75
C CYS A 122 13.88 37.37 -7.79
N LYS A 123 13.36 38.58 -7.65
CA LYS A 123 13.88 39.54 -6.67
C LYS A 123 13.52 39.06 -5.25
N SER A 124 14.46 39.27 -4.34
CA SER A 124 14.23 38.97 -2.92
C SER A 124 13.17 39.91 -2.36
N SER A 125 12.25 39.40 -1.55
CA SER A 125 11.26 40.18 -0.83
C SER A 125 11.80 40.54 0.56
N GLY A 126 11.76 41.83 0.95
CA GLY A 126 12.22 42.29 2.26
C GLY A 126 12.26 43.83 2.33
N LYS A 127 12.69 44.38 3.50
CA LYS A 127 12.90 45.81 3.67
C LYS A 127 13.93 46.29 2.65
N GLY A 128 13.49 47.12 1.71
CA GLY A 128 14.20 47.50 0.51
C GLY A 128 15.55 48.18 0.76
N GLY A 129 16.52 47.91 -0.13
CA GLY A 129 17.79 48.57 -0.28
C GLY A 129 18.22 48.49 -1.74
N GLN A 130 19.23 49.26 -2.14
CA GLN A 130 19.68 49.35 -3.54
C GLN A 130 20.08 47.98 -4.12
N HIS A 131 20.59 47.08 -3.30
CA HIS A 131 21.02 45.73 -3.71
C HIS A 131 19.82 44.80 -3.95
N VAL A 132 18.79 44.83 -3.09
CA VAL A 132 17.58 44.00 -3.17
C VAL A 132 16.78 44.31 -4.44
N ASN A 133 16.77 45.57 -4.87
CA ASN A 133 16.00 45.98 -6.03
C ASN A 133 16.73 45.76 -7.38
N LYS A 134 18.05 45.52 -7.36
CA LYS A 134 18.87 45.36 -8.58
C LYS A 134 19.28 43.90 -8.87
N THR A 135 19.28 43.00 -7.87
CA THR A 135 19.76 41.62 -8.05
C THR A 135 18.65 40.60 -7.86
N GLU A 136 18.52 39.66 -8.80
CA GLU A 136 17.61 38.50 -8.72
C GLU A 136 18.30 37.31 -8.06
N SER A 137 18.61 37.46 -6.78
CA SER A 137 19.28 36.39 -6.02
C SER A 137 18.31 35.29 -5.50
N ALA A 138 17.03 35.63 -5.35
CA ALA A 138 16.03 34.63 -4.91
C ALA A 138 15.70 33.62 -6.02
N VAL A 139 15.47 32.40 -5.62
CA VAL A 139 15.17 31.26 -6.51
C VAL A 139 13.84 30.66 -6.13
N HIS A 140 12.99 30.51 -7.13
CA HIS A 140 11.79 29.68 -7.05
C HIS A 140 12.07 28.38 -7.79
N ALA A 141 11.96 27.24 -7.12
CA ALA A 141 12.17 25.93 -7.69
C ALA A 141 10.90 25.12 -7.60
N THR A 142 10.54 24.43 -8.68
CA THR A 142 9.35 23.58 -8.75
C THR A 142 9.76 22.20 -9.28
N HIS A 143 9.42 21.16 -8.54
CA HIS A 143 9.53 19.79 -9.00
C HIS A 143 8.33 19.47 -9.88
N VAL A 144 8.57 19.25 -11.18
CA VAL A 144 7.52 19.17 -12.21
C VAL A 144 6.53 18.04 -11.93
N ALA A 145 7.05 16.88 -11.59
CA ALA A 145 6.24 15.65 -11.44
C ALA A 145 5.31 15.67 -10.23
N SER A 146 5.72 16.29 -9.10
CA SER A 146 4.90 16.37 -7.88
C SER A 146 4.19 17.70 -7.69
N GLY A 147 4.55 18.74 -8.46
CA GLY A 147 4.05 20.10 -8.27
C GLY A 147 4.56 20.81 -7.01
N ILE A 148 5.46 20.18 -6.25
CA ILE A 148 6.04 20.80 -5.05
C ILE A 148 6.93 21.96 -5.44
N SER A 149 6.69 23.11 -4.82
CA SER A 149 7.49 24.29 -5.06
C SER A 149 8.07 24.88 -3.76
N VAL A 150 9.22 25.53 -3.90
CA VAL A 150 9.91 26.25 -2.83
C VAL A 150 10.47 27.58 -3.35
N LYS A 151 10.42 28.60 -2.51
CA LYS A 151 11.09 29.87 -2.76
C LYS A 151 12.21 30.05 -1.73
N VAL A 152 13.44 30.27 -2.20
CA VAL A 152 14.63 30.45 -1.36
C VAL A 152 15.27 31.79 -1.66
N GLN A 153 15.53 32.57 -0.60
CA GLN A 153 16.12 33.90 -0.70
C GLN A 153 17.08 34.22 0.46
N THR A 154 17.55 33.17 1.15
CA THR A 154 18.36 33.27 2.37
C THR A 154 19.81 33.66 2.06
N GLU A 155 20.33 33.15 0.97
CA GLU A 155 21.73 33.34 0.60
C GLU A 155 21.92 34.52 -0.37
N ARG A 156 23.11 35.15 -0.33
CA ARG A 156 23.47 36.23 -1.27
C ARG A 156 23.73 35.70 -2.69
N SER A 157 24.14 34.45 -2.81
CA SER A 157 24.44 33.79 -4.08
C SER A 157 23.22 33.04 -4.62
N GLN A 158 22.86 33.35 -5.88
CA GLN A 158 21.83 32.60 -6.61
C GLN A 158 22.14 31.09 -6.69
N PHE A 159 23.43 30.74 -6.85
CA PHE A 159 23.87 29.34 -6.89
C PHE A 159 23.64 28.63 -5.56
N ALA A 160 23.94 29.28 -4.44
CA ALA A 160 23.68 28.75 -3.11
C ALA A 160 22.16 28.55 -2.86
N ASN A 161 21.34 29.53 -3.27
CA ASN A 161 19.88 29.41 -3.20
C ASN A 161 19.34 28.27 -4.07
N LYS A 162 19.90 28.01 -5.26
CA LYS A 162 19.54 26.87 -6.10
C LYS A 162 19.86 25.52 -5.40
N LYS A 163 21.03 25.43 -4.77
CA LYS A 163 21.43 24.21 -4.03
C LYS A 163 20.48 23.96 -2.86
N LEU A 164 20.21 24.98 -2.06
CA LEU A 164 19.30 24.88 -0.92
C LEU A 164 17.87 24.57 -1.36
N ALA A 165 17.41 25.10 -2.48
CA ALA A 165 16.10 24.80 -3.04
C ALA A 165 15.96 23.33 -3.43
N LYS A 166 17.00 22.71 -4.00
CA LYS A 166 17.02 21.26 -4.29
C LYS A 166 16.90 20.44 -3.00
N GLU A 167 17.66 20.79 -1.97
CA GLU A 167 17.62 20.10 -0.67
C GLU A 167 16.23 20.22 -0.02
N LEU A 168 15.61 21.39 -0.05
CA LEU A 168 14.27 21.60 0.48
C LEU A 168 13.19 20.85 -0.29
N ILE A 169 13.29 20.75 -1.62
CA ILE A 169 12.38 19.92 -2.43
C ILE A 169 12.53 18.46 -2.04
N ALA A 170 13.77 17.94 -1.92
CA ALA A 170 14.02 16.55 -1.51
C ALA A 170 13.42 16.24 -0.13
N LEU A 171 13.57 17.14 0.84
CA LEU A 171 12.96 17.00 2.17
C LEU A 171 11.43 16.99 2.12
N LYS A 172 10.82 17.87 1.33
CA LYS A 172 9.36 17.91 1.17
C LYS A 172 8.83 16.66 0.47
N LEU A 173 9.56 16.13 -0.52
CA LEU A 173 9.22 14.87 -1.19
C LEU A 173 9.28 13.69 -0.21
N ALA A 174 10.33 13.61 0.60
CA ALA A 174 10.46 12.58 1.64
C ALA A 174 9.30 12.66 2.65
N ALA A 175 8.99 13.84 3.17
CA ALA A 175 7.88 14.04 4.10
C ALA A 175 6.51 13.68 3.49
N LEU A 176 6.31 13.93 2.19
CA LEU A 176 5.09 13.54 1.47
C LEU A 176 4.98 12.01 1.38
N LEU A 177 6.09 11.32 1.09
CA LEU A 177 6.13 9.86 1.08
C LEU A 177 5.82 9.27 2.45
N ASP A 178 6.43 9.79 3.50
CA ASP A 178 6.20 9.33 4.88
C ASP A 178 4.73 9.49 5.28
N THR A 179 4.10 10.61 4.91
CA THR A 179 2.67 10.87 5.18
C THR A 179 1.78 9.88 4.43
N HIS A 180 2.07 9.61 3.16
CA HIS A 180 1.33 8.62 2.38
C HIS A 180 1.50 7.21 2.94
N GLN A 181 2.72 6.82 3.33
CA GLN A 181 2.98 5.51 3.94
C GLN A 181 2.27 5.35 5.28
N ALA A 182 2.25 6.40 6.12
CA ALA A 182 1.54 6.40 7.38
C ALA A 182 0.02 6.25 7.18
N ALA A 183 -0.57 6.99 6.23
CA ALA A 183 -1.98 6.87 5.88
C ALA A 183 -2.32 5.47 5.34
N GLN A 184 -1.47 4.89 4.49
CA GLN A 184 -1.65 3.52 4.00
C GLN A 184 -1.56 2.47 5.11
N ARG A 185 -0.60 2.61 6.06
CA ARG A 185 -0.51 1.74 7.24
C ARG A 185 -1.76 1.85 8.10
N GLN A 186 -2.28 3.04 8.32
CA GLN A 186 -3.51 3.26 9.08
C GLN A 186 -4.72 2.63 8.39
N THR A 187 -4.86 2.77 7.07
CA THR A 187 -5.94 2.14 6.28
C THR A 187 -5.82 0.61 6.32
N ARG A 188 -4.61 0.05 6.15
CA ARG A 188 -4.37 -1.40 6.30
C ARG A 188 -4.76 -1.90 7.68
N ASN A 189 -4.36 -1.19 8.73
CA ASN A 189 -4.72 -1.54 10.10
C ASN A 189 -6.24 -1.51 10.29
N HIS A 190 -6.93 -0.47 9.83
CA HIS A 190 -8.38 -0.38 9.94
C HIS A 190 -9.10 -1.51 9.18
N GLN A 191 -8.67 -1.84 7.97
CA GLN A 191 -9.19 -2.98 7.20
C GLN A 191 -8.89 -4.33 7.87
N HIS A 192 -7.70 -4.46 8.48
CA HIS A 192 -7.31 -5.63 9.25
C HIS A 192 -8.27 -5.89 10.44
N TRP A 193 -8.85 -4.83 11.03
CA TRP A 193 -9.74 -4.93 12.20
C TRP A 193 -11.21 -5.20 11.82
N ASN A 194 -11.64 -4.92 10.59
CA ASN A 194 -13.04 -4.96 10.14
C ASN A 194 -13.38 -6.19 9.31
N VAL A 195 -13.20 -7.39 9.87
CA VAL A 195 -13.79 -8.60 9.25
C VAL A 195 -15.30 -8.65 9.58
N GLN A 196 -16.13 -8.33 8.60
CA GLN A 196 -17.59 -8.41 8.72
C GLN A 196 -18.01 -9.88 8.87
N ARG A 197 -18.63 -10.21 10.00
CA ARG A 197 -19.19 -11.53 10.23
C ARG A 197 -20.58 -11.58 9.61
N GLY A 198 -20.68 -12.19 8.45
CA GLY A 198 -21.92 -12.30 7.67
C GLY A 198 -21.65 -12.05 6.19
N ASN A 199 -22.49 -12.58 5.33
CA ASN A 199 -22.40 -12.48 3.89
C ASN A 199 -20.97 -12.78 3.32
N PRO A 200 -20.43 -13.99 3.59
CA PRO A 200 -19.10 -14.35 3.09
C PRO A 200 -19.12 -14.48 1.56
N VAL A 201 -18.04 -14.05 0.90
CA VAL A 201 -17.87 -14.21 -0.55
C VAL A 201 -17.51 -15.63 -0.94
N LYS A 202 -16.84 -16.35 -0.04
CA LYS A 202 -16.51 -17.77 -0.18
C LYS A 202 -16.72 -18.50 1.14
N VAL A 203 -17.23 -19.74 1.05
CA VAL A 203 -17.44 -20.62 2.19
C VAL A 203 -16.68 -21.91 1.97
N PHE A 204 -15.89 -22.32 2.97
CA PHE A 204 -15.12 -23.55 2.95
C PHE A 204 -15.51 -24.45 4.11
N LYS A 205 -15.51 -25.77 3.91
CA LYS A 205 -15.87 -26.77 4.92
C LYS A 205 -14.78 -27.79 5.13
N GLY A 206 -14.76 -28.33 6.35
CA GLY A 206 -13.89 -29.42 6.78
C GLY A 206 -12.42 -29.05 6.89
N LEU A 207 -11.61 -30.01 7.33
CA LEU A 207 -10.16 -29.86 7.50
C LEU A 207 -9.43 -29.64 6.17
N ASN A 208 -9.97 -30.17 5.07
CA ASN A 208 -9.39 -30.06 3.74
C ASN A 208 -9.73 -28.72 3.03
N PHE A 209 -10.43 -27.80 3.71
CA PHE A 209 -10.77 -26.49 3.18
C PHE A 209 -11.43 -26.55 1.79
N GLN A 210 -12.49 -27.38 1.67
CA GLN A 210 -13.23 -27.54 0.41
C GLN A 210 -14.28 -26.43 0.25
N GLU A 211 -14.29 -25.79 -0.91
CA GLU A 211 -15.26 -24.76 -1.28
C GLU A 211 -16.66 -25.38 -1.44
N VAL A 212 -17.71 -24.66 -1.02
CA VAL A 212 -19.10 -25.16 -0.96
C VAL A 212 -20.06 -24.19 -1.62
#